data_5476d674982cd7aeb6c5725efa6105eb
#
_entry.id   5476d674982cd7aeb6c5725efa6105eb
#
_cell.length_a   1.000
_cell.length_b   1.000
_cell.length_c   1.000
_cell.angle_alpha   90.00
_cell.angle_beta   90.00
_cell.angle_gamma   90.00
#
_symmetry.space_group_name_H-M   'P 1'
#
loop_
_entity.id
_entity.type
_entity.pdbx_description
1 polymer ?
#
loop_
_entity_poly.entity_id
_entity_poly.type
_entity_poly.pdbx_seq_one_letter_code
_entity_poly.pdbx_strand_id
1 'polypeptide(L)'
;VSTDTHFVHKAWHDASERIQKIQYPMLADPTHVLCKDFDVLIEADGLAERGTFVVNPDGEIVAYEVNAGNVGRNADELLRKVQALQFVREHGDEVCPAKWTPGAETLKPSLDLVGAL
;
A
#
# COMPACT_ATOMS: atom_id res chain seq x y z
N VAL A 1 8.32 -5.35 -4.01
CA VAL A 1 9.65 -5.58 -3.40
C VAL A 1 9.64 -6.93 -2.72
N SER A 2 10.73 -7.69 -2.83
CA SER A 2 10.96 -8.89 -2.01
C SER A 2 12.45 -9.04 -1.70
N THR A 3 12.79 -9.89 -0.73
CA THR A 3 14.18 -10.20 -0.37
C THR A 3 14.90 -11.07 -1.40
N ASP A 4 14.20 -11.52 -2.45
CA ASP A 4 14.78 -12.24 -3.58
C ASP A 4 15.63 -11.33 -4.48
N THR A 5 16.45 -11.96 -5.32
CA THR A 5 17.22 -11.25 -6.34
C THR A 5 16.36 -10.90 -7.56
N HIS A 6 16.82 -9.93 -8.36
CA HIS A 6 16.15 -9.60 -9.64
C HIS A 6 16.16 -10.77 -10.64
N PHE A 7 17.13 -11.68 -10.55
CA PHE A 7 17.14 -12.92 -11.36
C PHE A 7 15.97 -13.83 -11.01
N VAL A 8 15.67 -13.98 -9.72
CA VAL A 8 14.50 -14.75 -9.23
C VAL A 8 13.20 -14.07 -9.69
N HIS A 9 13.11 -12.75 -9.58
CA HIS A 9 11.94 -12.00 -10.07
C HIS A 9 11.70 -12.20 -11.56
N LYS A 10 12.77 -12.15 -12.37
CA LYS A 10 12.65 -12.41 -13.80
C LYS A 10 12.17 -13.82 -14.09
N ALA A 11 12.79 -14.82 -13.47
CA ALA A 11 12.39 -16.21 -13.65
C ALA A 11 10.92 -16.45 -13.25
N TRP A 12 10.47 -15.84 -12.16
CA TRP A 12 9.09 -15.93 -11.71
C TRP A 12 8.14 -15.24 -12.69
N HIS A 13 8.49 -14.04 -13.15
CA HIS A 13 7.71 -13.32 -14.15
C HIS A 13 7.56 -14.12 -15.44
N ASP A 14 8.64 -14.75 -15.91
CA ASP A 14 8.62 -15.53 -17.16
C ASP A 14 7.85 -16.86 -17.01
N ALA A 15 7.84 -17.48 -15.82
CA ALA A 15 7.23 -18.79 -15.59
C ALA A 15 5.76 -18.74 -15.16
N SER A 16 5.25 -17.61 -14.67
CA SER A 16 3.91 -17.51 -14.10
C SER A 16 2.97 -16.70 -14.99
N GLU A 17 1.92 -17.30 -15.51
CA GLU A 17 0.88 -16.62 -16.30
C GLU A 17 0.24 -15.43 -15.58
N ARG A 18 0.17 -15.46 -14.24
CA ARG A 18 -0.36 -14.36 -13.44
C ARG A 18 0.66 -13.24 -13.27
N ILE A 19 1.90 -13.59 -12.96
CA ILE A 19 2.97 -12.62 -12.70
C ILE A 19 3.42 -11.92 -13.99
N GLN A 20 3.34 -12.58 -15.14
CA GLN A 20 3.56 -11.94 -16.45
C GLN A 20 2.68 -10.72 -16.74
N LYS A 21 1.54 -10.61 -16.06
CA LYS A 21 0.62 -9.47 -16.20
C LYS A 21 1.09 -8.23 -15.44
N ILE A 22 2.09 -8.35 -14.57
CA ILE A 22 2.64 -7.23 -13.80
C ILE A 22 3.38 -6.29 -14.76
N GLN A 23 3.00 -5.01 -14.75
CA GLN A 23 3.61 -3.94 -15.55
C GLN A 23 4.40 -2.92 -14.71
N TYR A 24 4.31 -3.01 -13.39
CA TYR A 24 5.06 -2.16 -12.46
C TYR A 24 6.42 -2.79 -12.12
N PRO A 25 7.41 -1.99 -11.70
CA PRO A 25 8.73 -2.50 -11.32
C PRO A 25 8.67 -3.50 -10.16
N MET A 26 9.37 -4.61 -10.29
CA MET A 26 9.60 -5.59 -9.24
C MET A 26 11.00 -5.36 -8.66
N LEU A 27 11.07 -4.77 -7.47
CA LEU A 27 12.33 -4.41 -6.83
C LEU A 27 12.88 -5.56 -5.98
N ALA A 28 14.17 -5.80 -6.08
CA ALA A 28 14.91 -6.78 -5.30
C ALA A 28 15.58 -6.13 -4.10
N ASP A 29 15.46 -6.74 -2.93
CA ASP A 29 16.07 -6.28 -1.67
C ASP A 29 16.87 -7.40 -0.96
N PRO A 30 17.85 -8.04 -1.64
CA PRO A 30 18.60 -9.17 -1.07
C PRO A 30 19.50 -8.77 0.09
N THR A 31 19.83 -7.50 0.24
CA THR A 31 20.61 -6.96 1.36
C THR A 31 19.73 -6.50 2.53
N HIS A 32 18.42 -6.60 2.41
CA HIS A 32 17.41 -6.25 3.43
C HIS A 32 17.37 -4.75 3.81
N VAL A 33 17.89 -3.87 2.99
CA VAL A 33 17.93 -2.41 3.29
C VAL A 33 16.51 -1.86 3.38
N LEU A 34 15.67 -2.11 2.36
CA LEU A 34 14.29 -1.62 2.36
C LEU A 34 13.45 -2.28 3.45
N CYS A 35 13.59 -3.59 3.66
CA CYS A 35 12.86 -4.30 4.71
C CYS A 35 13.19 -3.75 6.10
N LYS A 36 14.44 -3.36 6.36
CA LYS A 36 14.85 -2.72 7.61
C LYS A 36 14.31 -1.30 7.72
N ASP A 37 14.44 -0.51 6.68
CA ASP A 37 14.01 0.90 6.66
C ASP A 37 12.49 1.02 6.89
N PHE A 38 11.70 0.06 6.38
CA PHE A 38 10.25 0.02 6.58
C PHE A 38 9.80 -0.85 7.78
N ASP A 39 10.75 -1.32 8.59
CA ASP A 39 10.50 -2.11 9.81
C ASP A 39 9.62 -3.36 9.57
N VAL A 40 9.87 -4.07 8.49
CA VAL A 40 9.13 -5.29 8.12
C VAL A 40 10.03 -6.52 7.98
N LEU A 41 11.31 -6.42 8.34
CA LEU A 41 12.23 -7.56 8.27
C LEU A 41 12.00 -8.54 9.42
N ILE A 42 11.81 -9.81 9.08
CA ILE A 42 11.89 -10.93 10.01
C ILE A 42 13.35 -11.41 10.01
N GLU A 43 14.15 -10.93 10.93
CA GLU A 43 15.61 -11.16 10.93
C GLU A 43 15.97 -12.65 10.98
N ALA A 44 15.23 -13.46 11.74
CA ALA A 44 15.47 -14.89 11.88
C ALA A 44 15.34 -15.66 10.56
N ASP A 45 14.48 -15.19 9.66
CA ASP A 45 14.15 -15.86 8.40
C ASP A 45 14.79 -15.18 7.19
N GLY A 46 15.26 -13.93 7.31
CA GLY A 46 15.70 -13.12 6.19
C GLY A 46 14.58 -12.77 5.21
N LEU A 47 13.33 -12.79 5.68
CA LEU A 47 12.12 -12.51 4.91
C LEU A 47 11.44 -11.24 5.42
N ALA A 48 10.50 -10.72 4.64
CA ALA A 48 9.69 -9.59 5.05
C ALA A 48 8.27 -10.00 5.40
N GLU A 49 7.67 -9.30 6.38
CA GLU A 49 6.24 -9.28 6.57
C GLU A 49 5.51 -8.73 5.34
N ARG A 50 4.20 -8.90 5.27
CA ARG A 50 3.37 -8.41 4.17
C ARG A 50 3.09 -6.91 4.33
N GLY A 51 4.13 -6.09 4.14
CA GLY A 51 4.03 -4.63 4.23
C GLY A 51 3.51 -3.99 2.94
N THR A 52 2.62 -3.02 3.10
CA THR A 52 2.16 -2.13 2.02
C THR A 52 2.25 -0.70 2.52
N PHE A 53 2.90 0.17 1.77
CA PHE A 53 3.11 1.56 2.14
C PHE A 53 2.69 2.44 0.97
N VAL A 54 1.85 3.44 1.25
CA VAL A 54 1.44 4.43 0.27
C VAL A 54 2.20 5.71 0.56
N VAL A 55 2.99 6.14 -0.41
CA VAL A 55 3.80 7.37 -0.32
C VAL A 55 3.18 8.41 -1.24
N ASN A 56 2.96 9.61 -0.71
CA ASN A 56 2.42 10.71 -1.50
C ASN A 56 3.50 11.35 -2.39
N PRO A 57 3.13 12.26 -3.33
CA PRO A 57 4.11 12.95 -4.17
C PRO A 57 5.13 13.82 -3.42
N ASP A 58 4.90 14.14 -2.16
CA ASP A 58 5.83 14.89 -1.32
C ASP A 58 6.84 13.98 -0.58
N GLY A 59 6.77 12.66 -0.79
CA GLY A 59 7.65 11.68 -0.18
C GLY A 59 7.25 11.25 1.24
N GLU A 60 6.02 11.50 1.65
CA GLU A 60 5.50 11.15 2.97
C GLU A 60 4.68 9.87 2.93
N ILE A 61 4.83 9.00 3.93
CA ILE A 61 3.97 7.83 4.10
C ILE A 61 2.62 8.32 4.63
N VAL A 62 1.56 8.14 3.83
CA VAL A 62 0.20 8.59 4.15
C VAL A 62 -0.74 7.45 4.53
N ALA A 63 -0.38 6.22 4.23
CA ALA A 63 -1.05 5.02 4.72
C ALA A 63 -0.08 3.85 4.73
N TYR A 64 -0.27 2.94 5.65
CA TYR A 64 0.45 1.67 5.64
C TYR A 64 -0.39 0.55 6.26
N GLU A 65 -0.06 -0.67 5.86
CA GLU A 65 -0.65 -1.90 6.39
C GLU A 65 0.46 -2.95 6.47
N VAL A 66 0.58 -3.62 7.59
CA VAL A 66 1.51 -4.74 7.77
C VAL A 66 0.73 -5.95 8.28
N ASN A 67 0.71 -7.01 7.49
CA ASN A 67 0.10 -8.27 7.85
C ASN A 67 1.17 -9.33 8.12
N ALA A 68 0.86 -10.26 9.00
CA ALA A 68 1.69 -11.47 9.18
C ALA A 68 1.85 -12.21 7.84
N GLY A 69 2.98 -12.91 7.68
CA GLY A 69 3.35 -13.55 6.41
C GLY A 69 2.33 -14.52 5.83
N ASN A 70 1.47 -15.09 6.68
CA ASN A 70 0.40 -16.02 6.32
C ASN A 70 -0.98 -15.37 6.09
N VAL A 71 -1.06 -14.04 6.15
CA VAL A 71 -2.30 -13.28 5.90
C VAL A 71 -2.18 -12.48 4.62
N GLY A 72 -3.02 -12.82 3.63
CA GLY A 72 -3.07 -12.10 2.35
C GLY A 72 -3.61 -10.69 2.47
N ARG A 73 -3.28 -9.85 1.49
CA ARG A 73 -3.74 -8.46 1.37
C ARG A 73 -4.95 -8.37 0.45
N ASN A 74 -5.75 -7.31 0.63
CA ASN A 74 -6.90 -7.02 -0.22
C ASN A 74 -6.55 -5.87 -1.18
N ALA A 75 -6.39 -6.20 -2.47
CA ALA A 75 -6.02 -5.21 -3.49
C ALA A 75 -7.14 -4.19 -3.75
N ASP A 76 -8.40 -4.57 -3.62
CA ASP A 76 -9.53 -3.64 -3.83
C ASP A 76 -9.58 -2.59 -2.73
N GLU A 77 -9.30 -2.98 -1.48
CA GLU A 77 -9.20 -2.04 -0.36
C GLU A 77 -7.97 -1.12 -0.50
N LEU A 78 -6.85 -1.63 -0.98
CA LEU A 78 -5.69 -0.80 -1.28
C LEU A 78 -6.02 0.23 -2.36
N LEU A 79 -6.67 -0.18 -3.44
CA LEU A 79 -7.11 0.73 -4.50
C LEU A 79 -8.05 1.81 -3.95
N ARG A 80 -9.04 1.41 -3.15
CA ARG A 80 -9.97 2.34 -2.49
C ARG A 80 -9.23 3.38 -1.64
N LYS A 81 -8.26 2.95 -0.83
CA LYS A 81 -7.43 3.85 0.00
C LYS A 81 -6.63 4.84 -0.85
N VAL A 82 -5.99 4.36 -1.92
CA VAL A 82 -5.23 5.23 -2.82
C VAL A 82 -6.14 6.27 -3.48
N GLN A 83 -7.32 5.86 -3.94
CA GLN A 83 -8.30 6.78 -4.53
C GLN A 83 -8.79 7.84 -3.52
N ALA A 84 -9.05 7.44 -2.27
CA ALA A 84 -9.42 8.37 -1.21
C ALA A 84 -8.29 9.36 -0.88
N LEU A 85 -7.04 8.87 -0.82
CA LEU A 85 -5.87 9.72 -0.57
C LEU A 85 -5.63 10.73 -1.71
N GLN A 86 -5.83 10.31 -2.96
CA GLN A 86 -5.76 11.21 -4.11
C GLN A 86 -6.87 12.26 -4.06
N PHE A 87 -8.09 11.84 -3.72
CA PHE A 87 -9.24 12.76 -3.62
C PHE A 87 -8.99 13.84 -2.57
N VAL A 88 -8.62 13.49 -1.34
CA VAL A 88 -8.38 14.49 -0.29
C VAL A 88 -7.16 15.39 -0.56
N ARG A 89 -6.20 14.92 -1.35
CA ARG A 89 -5.09 15.76 -1.80
C ARG A 89 -5.56 16.88 -2.74
N GLU A 90 -6.54 16.59 -3.58
CA GLU A 90 -7.13 17.55 -4.51
C GLU A 90 -8.22 18.45 -3.85
N HIS A 91 -8.86 17.92 -2.79
CA HIS A 91 -9.98 18.56 -2.08
C HIS A 91 -9.65 18.68 -0.59
N GLY A 92 -8.68 19.54 -0.25
CA GLY A 92 -8.09 19.63 1.08
C GLY A 92 -9.02 20.05 2.22
N ASP A 93 -10.24 20.52 1.92
CA ASP A 93 -11.28 20.88 2.88
C ASP A 93 -12.33 19.77 3.07
N GLU A 94 -12.18 18.64 2.39
CA GLU A 94 -13.11 17.51 2.44
C GLU A 94 -12.48 16.28 3.10
N VAL A 95 -13.34 15.45 3.68
CA VAL A 95 -12.97 14.19 4.33
C VAL A 95 -13.72 13.04 3.68
N CYS A 96 -13.01 12.00 3.31
CA CYS A 96 -13.60 10.74 2.89
C CYS A 96 -14.02 9.94 4.14
N PRO A 97 -15.31 9.70 4.37
CA PRO A 97 -15.75 8.91 5.51
C PRO A 97 -15.38 7.43 5.37
N ALA A 98 -15.62 6.66 6.43
CA ALA A 98 -15.41 5.22 6.40
C ALA A 98 -16.13 4.58 5.21
N LYS A 99 -15.46 3.62 4.55
CA LYS A 99 -15.96 2.92 3.34
C LYS A 99 -16.20 3.83 2.12
N TRP A 100 -15.74 5.07 2.13
CA TRP A 100 -15.86 5.95 0.97
C TRP A 100 -15.30 5.30 -0.29
N THR A 101 -15.99 5.49 -1.40
CA THR A 101 -15.56 5.10 -2.75
C THR A 101 -15.72 6.28 -3.70
N PRO A 102 -15.01 6.31 -4.83
CA PRO A 102 -15.16 7.39 -5.81
C PRO A 102 -16.62 7.65 -6.19
N GLY A 103 -17.04 8.91 -6.09
CA GLY A 103 -18.41 9.34 -6.35
C GLY A 103 -19.35 9.32 -5.13
N ALA A 104 -18.91 8.75 -4.00
CA ALA A 104 -19.68 8.83 -2.76
C ALA A 104 -19.57 10.22 -2.11
N GLU A 105 -20.52 10.53 -1.23
CA GLU A 105 -20.53 11.80 -0.49
C GLU A 105 -19.29 11.93 0.41
N THR A 106 -18.84 13.15 0.55
CA THR A 106 -17.76 13.55 1.45
C THR A 106 -18.31 14.42 2.57
N LEU A 107 -17.48 14.66 3.58
CA LEU A 107 -17.82 15.51 4.72
C LEU A 107 -16.92 16.75 4.72
N LYS A 108 -17.49 17.91 5.05
CA LYS A 108 -16.70 19.09 5.40
C LYS A 108 -16.68 19.24 6.91
N PRO A 109 -15.50 19.11 7.55
CA PRO A 109 -15.41 19.22 9.00
C PRO A 109 -16.00 20.55 9.49
N SER A 110 -16.95 20.47 10.41
CA SER A 110 -17.57 21.63 11.03
C SER A 110 -18.12 21.27 12.42
N LEU A 111 -18.45 22.28 13.21
CA LEU A 111 -19.10 22.06 14.50
C LEU A 111 -20.51 21.45 14.37
N ASP A 112 -21.17 21.64 13.22
CA ASP A 112 -22.49 21.08 12.95
C ASP A 112 -22.52 19.55 12.83
N LEU A 113 -21.34 18.94 12.60
CA LEU A 113 -21.19 17.48 12.56
C LEU A 113 -21.10 16.84 13.96
N VAL A 114 -20.97 17.63 15.02
CA VAL A 114 -20.85 17.09 16.38
C VAL A 114 -22.17 16.43 16.80
N GLY A 115 -22.13 15.12 17.02
CA GLY A 115 -23.30 14.30 17.34
C GLY A 115 -24.20 13.95 16.16
N ALA A 116 -23.81 14.29 14.92
CA ALA A 116 -24.55 13.95 13.70
C ALA A 116 -24.02 12.67 12.99
N LEU A 117 -22.87 12.15 13.41
CA LEU A 117 -22.20 10.96 12.86
C LEU A 117 -22.35 9.76 13.81
#